data_cb986f261052fa089710fbc954bfcdd3
#
_entry.id   cb986f261052fa089710fbc954bfcdd3
#
_cell.length_a   1.000
_cell.length_b   1.000
_cell.length_c   1.000
_cell.angle_alpha   90.00
_cell.angle_beta   90.00
_cell.angle_gamma   90.00
#
_symmetry.space_group_name_H-M   'P 1'
#
loop_
_entity.id
_entity.type
_entity.pdbx_description
1 polymer ?
#
loop_
_entity_poly.entity_id
_entity_poly.type
_entity_poly.pdbx_seq_one_letter_code
_entity_poly.pdbx_strand_id
1 'polypeptide(L)'
;MLKRYLYLLAIILNTQSVLLFSQETFPKYDFKSEVEANRSVTYEKAIELYKIMTLYDKRISVKEAGMTDVGRPLHEVIVDAASDFDPIKSRQKKKNILFIINGIHPGEPDGIDATLWLVQDILTQKKMNKLLDHTVIVIIPVYNISGALARNGTVRPSQNGPEMYGFRGNGQYLDLNRDFIKCDSKNALSITALFTKWDPDILIDNHVSNGADYSYVMTMLVGQPDKLGHGQQEFLRKTMLPDLYGRMEKRGFPVPPYVNVWRSTPDKGLPGFMDTPRYSSGYGALFQTFSFVPESHMLKPYDQRVKATYTFMLSMLEFQEKNYDTIKASRNEALKDVQEATNMPVQWAFDKNKADTFMFKGYDYEYIESEVSGLKRLRYRRDKSVTWKVPFWDYAFPSQSVDVPQAYVIPQAYSRIIERLDANGVKYRTLRQDTTISGSMYRIVDTKNPKEPYEGHFGHSNTVVQTVERTKNYLRGDIIVPTQQRAKRYLIETLEPQGSDSFFNWNFFDAILDRKEGFSDYVFEDVAAEMLRTKPELRKALDKAIEEDPTMKDSAYRQLNFIYLNSEYAEPWSGIYPVMRIMK
;
A
#
# COMPACT_ATOMS: atom_id res chain seq x y z
N MET A 1 -25.19 38.73 64.44
CA MET A 1 -24.60 37.37 64.38
C MET A 1 -25.35 36.43 63.43
N LEU A 2 -26.65 36.54 63.22
CA LEU A 2 -27.41 35.61 62.34
C LEU A 2 -27.08 35.65 60.83
N LYS A 3 -26.69 36.83 60.30
CA LYS A 3 -26.30 36.94 58.85
C LYS A 3 -24.95 36.32 58.49
N ARG A 4 -24.04 36.12 59.45
CA ARG A 4 -22.77 35.44 59.24
C ARG A 4 -22.89 33.90 59.17
N TYR A 5 -23.86 33.35 59.88
CA TYR A 5 -24.12 31.89 59.85
C TYR A 5 -24.82 31.42 58.56
N LEU A 6 -25.64 32.26 57.92
CA LEU A 6 -26.28 31.95 56.64
C LEU A 6 -25.30 31.93 55.46
N TYR A 7 -24.25 32.76 55.49
CA TYR A 7 -23.21 32.73 54.48
C TYR A 7 -22.27 31.50 54.59
N LEU A 8 -21.99 31.05 55.84
CA LEU A 8 -21.20 29.82 56.03
C LEU A 8 -22.00 28.56 55.66
N LEU A 9 -23.29 28.48 55.86
CA LEU A 9 -24.16 27.38 55.45
C LEU A 9 -24.30 27.34 53.91
N ALA A 10 -24.38 28.49 53.25
CA ALA A 10 -24.43 28.57 51.76
C ALA A 10 -23.12 28.17 51.10
N ILE A 11 -21.97 28.41 51.74
CA ILE A 11 -20.65 27.99 51.24
C ILE A 11 -20.45 26.48 51.46
N ILE A 12 -20.92 25.90 52.55
CA ILE A 12 -20.83 24.46 52.84
C ILE A 12 -21.81 23.66 51.94
N LEU A 13 -22.98 24.18 51.60
CA LEU A 13 -23.92 23.56 50.67
C LEU A 13 -23.44 23.63 49.21
N ASN A 14 -22.65 24.67 48.81
CA ASN A 14 -22.06 24.76 47.47
C ASN A 14 -20.78 23.91 47.30
N THR A 15 -20.09 23.56 48.39
CA THR A 15 -18.90 22.67 48.31
C THR A 15 -19.27 21.18 48.33
N GLN A 16 -20.49 20.80 48.73
CA GLN A 16 -20.97 19.42 48.64
C GLN A 16 -21.62 19.09 47.29
N SER A 17 -21.99 20.10 46.49
CA SER A 17 -22.54 19.88 45.14
C SER A 17 -21.47 19.62 44.08
N VAL A 18 -20.19 19.68 44.41
CA VAL A 18 -19.06 19.45 43.47
C VAL A 18 -18.49 18.03 43.55
N LEU A 19 -19.01 17.16 44.43
CA LEU A 19 -18.48 15.81 44.68
C LEU A 19 -19.46 14.67 44.36
N LEU A 20 -20.47 14.92 43.55
CA LEU A 20 -21.30 13.87 42.94
C LEU A 20 -21.17 13.91 41.41
N PHE A 21 -19.95 13.92 40.89
CA PHE A 21 -19.73 13.21 39.64
C PHE A 21 -19.83 11.73 39.99
N SER A 22 -21.03 11.17 39.86
CA SER A 22 -21.15 9.72 39.66
C SER A 22 -20.09 9.36 38.63
N GLN A 23 -19.29 8.34 38.89
CA GLN A 23 -18.52 7.71 37.82
C GLN A 23 -19.55 7.24 36.78
N GLU A 24 -19.85 8.10 35.82
CA GLU A 24 -20.67 7.70 34.69
C GLU A 24 -19.98 6.48 34.09
N THR A 25 -20.70 5.38 34.10
CA THR A 25 -20.17 4.14 33.54
C THR A 25 -19.93 4.35 32.05
N PHE A 26 -18.80 3.86 31.54
CA PHE A 26 -18.45 3.90 30.11
C PHE A 26 -19.66 3.47 29.26
N PRO A 27 -20.21 4.32 28.38
CA PRO A 27 -21.39 4.00 27.58
C PRO A 27 -21.00 2.98 26.51
N LYS A 28 -21.35 1.72 26.75
CA LYS A 28 -21.06 0.64 25.77
C LYS A 28 -22.04 0.71 24.61
N TYR A 29 -21.48 0.73 23.40
CA TYR A 29 -22.25 0.50 22.18
C TYR A 29 -22.44 -1.00 21.97
N ASP A 30 -23.64 -1.42 21.61
CA ASP A 30 -23.96 -2.85 21.41
C ASP A 30 -23.64 -3.28 19.97
N PHE A 31 -22.34 -3.39 19.68
CA PHE A 31 -21.86 -3.86 18.38
C PHE A 31 -22.41 -5.23 18.00
N LYS A 32 -22.58 -6.12 18.99
CA LYS A 32 -23.11 -7.47 18.73
C LYS A 32 -24.51 -7.40 18.16
N SER A 33 -25.40 -6.65 18.78
CA SER A 33 -26.78 -6.49 18.31
C SER A 33 -26.85 -5.84 16.93
N GLU A 34 -26.01 -4.82 16.67
CA GLU A 34 -26.00 -4.13 15.38
C GLU A 34 -25.54 -5.05 14.23
N VAL A 35 -24.44 -5.79 14.42
CA VAL A 35 -23.95 -6.70 13.36
C VAL A 35 -24.88 -7.90 13.16
N GLU A 36 -25.50 -8.42 14.21
CA GLU A 36 -26.53 -9.49 14.11
C GLU A 36 -27.80 -8.98 13.43
N ALA A 37 -28.12 -7.68 13.56
CA ALA A 37 -29.17 -7.02 12.79
C ALA A 37 -28.75 -6.61 11.36
N ASN A 38 -27.60 -7.08 10.88
CA ASN A 38 -27.07 -6.82 9.54
C ASN A 38 -26.79 -5.32 9.26
N ARG A 39 -26.40 -4.55 10.27
CA ARG A 39 -26.09 -3.11 10.16
C ARG A 39 -24.62 -2.83 10.44
N SER A 40 -24.04 -1.89 9.70
CA SER A 40 -22.71 -1.32 9.96
C SER A 40 -22.80 0.15 10.34
N VAL A 41 -21.89 0.63 11.17
CA VAL A 41 -21.81 2.04 11.56
C VAL A 41 -21.54 2.94 10.35
N THR A 42 -22.05 4.18 10.39
CA THR A 42 -21.65 5.21 9.43
C THR A 42 -20.29 5.80 9.78
N TYR A 43 -19.68 6.53 8.84
CA TYR A 43 -18.43 7.26 9.11
C TYR A 43 -18.55 8.19 10.32
N GLU A 44 -19.62 9.00 10.35
CA GLU A 44 -19.86 9.95 11.43
C GLU A 44 -20.01 9.24 12.77
N LYS A 45 -20.78 8.14 12.80
CA LYS A 45 -20.99 7.34 14.01
C LYS A 45 -19.69 6.68 14.49
N ALA A 46 -18.85 6.21 13.58
CA ALA A 46 -17.56 5.63 13.95
C ALA A 46 -16.65 6.66 14.64
N ILE A 47 -16.56 7.88 14.10
CA ILE A 47 -15.74 8.95 14.69
C ILE A 47 -16.35 9.43 16.02
N GLU A 48 -17.68 9.55 16.09
CA GLU A 48 -18.40 9.89 17.34
C GLU A 48 -18.08 8.89 18.46
N LEU A 49 -18.18 7.59 18.17
CA LEU A 49 -17.92 6.53 19.16
C LEU A 49 -16.48 6.59 19.67
N TYR A 50 -15.48 6.77 18.80
CA TYR A 50 -14.10 6.94 19.23
C TYR A 50 -13.91 8.21 20.09
N LYS A 51 -14.55 9.32 19.74
CA LYS A 51 -14.52 10.56 20.54
C LYS A 51 -15.18 10.37 21.91
N ILE A 52 -16.30 9.66 21.98
CA ILE A 52 -16.93 9.30 23.26
C ILE A 52 -15.95 8.50 24.11
N MET A 53 -15.27 7.49 23.55
CA MET A 53 -14.30 6.67 24.29
C MET A 53 -13.20 7.54 24.96
N THR A 54 -12.75 8.63 24.32
CA THR A 54 -11.74 9.54 24.88
C THR A 54 -12.21 10.30 26.13
N LEU A 55 -13.51 10.44 26.33
CA LEU A 55 -14.06 11.10 27.52
C LEU A 55 -13.98 10.21 28.76
N TYR A 56 -13.92 8.90 28.58
CA TYR A 56 -13.98 7.92 29.67
C TYR A 56 -12.65 7.19 29.91
N ASP A 57 -11.70 7.22 28.99
CA ASP A 57 -10.43 6.52 29.14
C ASP A 57 -9.27 7.33 28.56
N LYS A 58 -8.26 7.58 29.39
CA LYS A 58 -7.06 8.33 29.01
C LYS A 58 -6.11 7.55 28.08
N ARG A 59 -6.31 6.25 27.91
CA ARG A 59 -5.48 5.38 27.05
C ARG A 59 -5.80 5.51 25.57
N ILE A 60 -6.82 6.27 25.21
CA ILE A 60 -7.22 6.50 23.81
C ILE A 60 -7.14 7.98 23.46
N SER A 61 -6.73 8.28 22.23
CA SER A 61 -6.70 9.63 21.66
C SER A 61 -7.22 9.59 20.22
N VAL A 62 -7.97 10.60 19.83
CA VAL A 62 -8.44 10.81 18.44
C VAL A 62 -7.85 12.12 17.95
N LYS A 63 -7.17 12.10 16.78
CA LYS A 63 -6.54 13.27 16.18
C LYS A 63 -6.92 13.37 14.70
N GLU A 64 -6.98 14.60 14.21
CA GLU A 64 -6.98 14.85 12.77
C GLU A 64 -5.54 14.74 12.24
N ALA A 65 -5.35 14.03 11.14
CA ALA A 65 -4.04 13.59 10.70
C ALA A 65 -3.87 13.65 9.17
N GLY A 66 -4.14 14.81 8.61
CA GLY A 66 -4.07 15.10 7.18
C GLY A 66 -5.45 15.28 6.57
N MET A 67 -5.49 15.66 5.29
CA MET A 67 -6.71 15.97 4.57
C MET A 67 -7.04 14.87 3.55
N THR A 68 -8.31 14.76 3.24
CA THR A 68 -8.81 13.91 2.14
C THR A 68 -9.32 14.76 0.97
N ASP A 69 -9.57 14.13 -0.16
CA ASP A 69 -10.02 14.82 -1.38
C ASP A 69 -11.37 15.51 -1.23
N VAL A 70 -12.18 15.10 -0.26
CA VAL A 70 -13.50 15.70 0.01
C VAL A 70 -13.47 16.77 1.10
N GLY A 71 -12.29 17.28 1.44
CA GLY A 71 -12.14 18.38 2.39
C GLY A 71 -12.46 18.00 3.84
N ARG A 72 -12.56 16.71 4.15
CA ARG A 72 -12.67 16.19 5.52
C ARG A 72 -11.33 15.68 6.00
N PRO A 73 -10.97 15.87 7.28
CA PRO A 73 -9.72 15.37 7.82
C PRO A 73 -9.74 13.83 7.90
N LEU A 74 -8.59 13.21 7.57
CA LEU A 74 -8.32 11.84 7.97
C LEU A 74 -8.10 11.79 9.48
N HIS A 75 -8.67 10.79 10.15
CA HIS A 75 -8.50 10.63 11.60
C HIS A 75 -7.51 9.51 11.92
N GLU A 76 -6.64 9.73 12.91
CA GLU A 76 -5.88 8.69 13.58
C GLU A 76 -6.45 8.48 14.99
N VAL A 77 -6.72 7.24 15.35
CA VAL A 77 -7.06 6.81 16.71
C VAL A 77 -5.87 6.06 17.27
N ILE A 78 -5.42 6.46 18.46
CA ILE A 78 -4.24 5.87 19.09
C ILE A 78 -4.67 5.26 20.41
N VAL A 79 -4.36 3.97 20.64
CA VAL A 79 -4.60 3.30 21.91
C VAL A 79 -3.25 2.92 22.51
N ASP A 80 -2.93 3.49 23.68
CA ASP A 80 -1.65 3.33 24.35
C ASP A 80 -1.82 3.34 25.87
N ALA A 81 -1.42 2.27 26.54
CA ALA A 81 -1.47 2.17 28.02
C ALA A 81 -0.71 3.31 28.73
N ALA A 82 0.35 3.84 28.10
CA ALA A 82 1.16 4.93 28.65
C ALA A 82 0.57 6.31 28.40
N SER A 83 -0.46 6.43 27.53
CA SER A 83 -1.07 7.70 27.12
C SER A 83 -0.09 8.72 26.53
N ASP A 84 1.00 8.26 25.94
CA ASP A 84 2.00 9.15 25.31
C ASP A 84 1.54 9.65 23.94
N PHE A 85 0.87 8.80 23.15
CA PHE A 85 0.36 9.08 21.81
C PHE A 85 1.41 9.69 20.86
N ASP A 86 2.65 9.24 21.01
CA ASP A 86 3.83 9.75 20.32
C ASP A 86 4.73 8.60 19.88
N PRO A 87 5.10 8.50 18.58
CA PRO A 87 5.90 7.40 18.07
C PRO A 87 7.30 7.35 18.66
N ILE A 88 7.94 8.49 18.95
CA ILE A 88 9.30 8.55 19.50
C ILE A 88 9.29 8.00 20.93
N LYS A 89 8.36 8.46 21.78
CA LYS A 89 8.21 7.95 23.15
C LYS A 89 7.86 6.47 23.18
N SER A 90 7.00 6.01 22.27
CA SER A 90 6.65 4.60 22.12
C SER A 90 7.88 3.75 21.80
N ARG A 91 8.73 4.22 20.87
CA ARG A 91 9.99 3.55 20.51
C ARG A 91 11.00 3.54 21.65
N GLN A 92 11.14 4.64 22.39
CA GLN A 92 11.99 4.72 23.60
C GLN A 92 11.57 3.71 24.66
N LYS A 93 10.27 3.46 24.81
CA LYS A 93 9.68 2.45 25.71
C LYS A 93 9.71 1.03 25.11
N LYS A 94 10.37 0.83 23.98
CA LYS A 94 10.48 -0.44 23.24
C LYS A 94 9.14 -1.04 22.82
N LYS A 95 8.08 -0.27 22.76
CA LYS A 95 6.77 -0.74 22.27
C LYS A 95 6.79 -0.97 20.77
N ASN A 96 6.09 -1.98 20.32
CA ASN A 96 5.78 -2.22 18.92
C ASN A 96 4.59 -1.37 18.49
N ILE A 97 4.56 -0.99 17.24
CA ILE A 97 3.47 -0.23 16.62
C ILE A 97 2.65 -1.19 15.75
N LEU A 98 1.40 -1.37 16.11
CA LEU A 98 0.39 -2.04 15.28
C LEU A 98 -0.43 -0.97 14.56
N PHE A 99 -0.33 -0.92 13.24
CA PHE A 99 -1.05 0.04 12.41
C PHE A 99 -2.22 -0.68 11.71
N ILE A 100 -3.45 -0.20 11.93
CA ILE A 100 -4.65 -0.81 11.38
C ILE A 100 -5.33 0.18 10.43
N ILE A 101 -5.57 -0.25 9.21
CA ILE A 101 -6.33 0.50 8.21
C ILE A 101 -7.69 -0.15 8.02
N ASN A 102 -8.75 0.65 8.09
CA ASN A 102 -10.11 0.22 7.81
C ASN A 102 -10.71 1.06 6.70
N GLY A 103 -11.59 0.47 5.92
CA GLY A 103 -12.39 1.17 4.94
C GLY A 103 -11.57 1.82 3.82
N ILE A 104 -10.48 1.21 3.37
CA ILE A 104 -9.91 1.50 2.04
C ILE A 104 -11.02 1.34 0.99
N HIS A 105 -11.79 0.25 1.11
CA HIS A 105 -13.02 0.04 0.37
C HIS A 105 -14.21 0.08 1.35
N PRO A 106 -14.92 1.19 1.47
CA PRO A 106 -16.01 1.29 2.44
C PRO A 106 -17.23 0.38 2.16
N GLY A 107 -17.26 -0.25 0.99
CA GLY A 107 -18.16 -1.37 0.72
C GLY A 107 -17.81 -2.64 1.50
N GLU A 108 -16.69 -2.66 2.22
CA GLU A 108 -16.11 -3.72 3.02
C GLU A 108 -15.99 -3.28 4.49
N PRO A 109 -17.12 -3.02 5.20
CA PRO A 109 -17.10 -2.31 6.48
C PRO A 109 -16.70 -3.16 7.68
N ASP A 110 -16.46 -4.45 7.49
CA ASP A 110 -16.19 -5.44 8.55
C ASP A 110 -15.10 -4.98 9.52
N GLY A 111 -14.00 -4.42 8.97
CA GLY A 111 -12.89 -3.89 9.77
C GLY A 111 -13.27 -2.68 10.61
N ILE A 112 -14.18 -1.82 10.11
CA ILE A 112 -14.63 -0.62 10.84
C ILE A 112 -15.32 -1.03 12.12
N ASP A 113 -16.33 -1.90 12.02
CA ASP A 113 -17.12 -2.36 13.17
C ASP A 113 -16.28 -3.25 14.11
N ALA A 114 -15.49 -4.17 13.55
CA ALA A 114 -14.65 -5.07 14.34
C ALA A 114 -13.60 -4.31 15.16
N THR A 115 -12.98 -3.27 14.59
CA THR A 115 -11.96 -2.48 15.29
C THR A 115 -12.57 -1.61 16.40
N LEU A 116 -13.71 -0.98 16.15
CA LEU A 116 -14.47 -0.26 17.16
C LEU A 116 -14.84 -1.17 18.34
N TRP A 117 -15.38 -2.36 18.05
CA TRP A 117 -15.73 -3.34 19.08
C TRP A 117 -14.50 -3.76 19.88
N LEU A 118 -13.39 -4.10 19.20
CA LEU A 118 -12.14 -4.50 19.86
C LEU A 118 -11.60 -3.40 20.79
N VAL A 119 -11.58 -2.14 20.34
CA VAL A 119 -11.12 -1.00 21.16
C VAL A 119 -12.02 -0.83 22.38
N GLN A 120 -13.34 -0.86 22.22
CA GLN A 120 -14.27 -0.81 23.35
C GLN A 120 -13.97 -1.91 24.38
N ASP A 121 -13.74 -3.15 23.92
CA ASP A 121 -13.43 -4.26 24.81
C ASP A 121 -12.07 -4.09 25.51
N ILE A 122 -11.04 -3.63 24.83
CA ILE A 122 -9.71 -3.33 25.40
C ILE A 122 -9.86 -2.27 26.53
N LEU A 123 -10.66 -1.25 26.33
CA LEU A 123 -10.84 -0.18 27.31
C LEU A 123 -11.71 -0.58 28.51
N THR A 124 -12.66 -1.50 28.32
CA THR A 124 -13.63 -1.88 29.36
C THR A 124 -13.36 -3.20 30.06
N GLN A 125 -12.58 -4.11 29.46
CA GLN A 125 -12.29 -5.42 30.03
C GLN A 125 -10.88 -5.48 30.63
N LYS A 126 -10.76 -5.44 31.95
CA LYS A 126 -9.45 -5.46 32.66
C LYS A 126 -8.49 -6.56 32.22
N LYS A 127 -9.02 -7.75 31.82
CA LYS A 127 -8.21 -8.87 31.32
C LYS A 127 -7.44 -8.55 30.05
N MET A 128 -7.90 -7.55 29.27
CA MET A 128 -7.28 -7.14 28.01
C MET A 128 -6.20 -6.05 28.18
N ASN A 129 -6.06 -5.46 29.36
CA ASN A 129 -5.09 -4.37 29.59
C ASN A 129 -3.68 -4.76 29.19
N LYS A 130 -3.26 -6.00 29.49
CA LYS A 130 -1.92 -6.52 29.18
C LYS A 130 -1.59 -6.52 27.67
N LEU A 131 -2.58 -6.47 26.81
CA LEU A 131 -2.37 -6.40 25.35
C LEU A 131 -1.74 -5.07 24.90
N LEU A 132 -1.66 -4.08 25.80
CA LEU A 132 -1.06 -2.78 25.54
C LEU A 132 0.28 -2.57 26.28
N ASP A 133 0.79 -3.57 27.00
CA ASP A 133 2.03 -3.41 27.79
C ASP A 133 3.22 -3.12 26.84
N HIS A 134 3.33 -3.85 25.73
CA HIS A 134 4.38 -3.69 24.72
C HIS A 134 3.85 -3.25 23.33
N THR A 135 2.58 -2.86 23.26
CA THR A 135 1.93 -2.49 21.99
C THR A 135 1.29 -1.11 22.07
N VAL A 136 1.48 -0.32 21.01
CA VAL A 136 0.65 0.85 20.70
C VAL A 136 -0.15 0.50 19.44
N ILE A 137 -1.47 0.72 19.50
CA ILE A 137 -2.35 0.51 18.35
C ILE A 137 -2.63 1.88 17.72
N VAL A 138 -2.35 2.00 16.43
CA VAL A 138 -2.68 3.18 15.61
C VAL A 138 -3.71 2.75 14.58
N ILE A 139 -4.85 3.39 14.57
CA ILE A 139 -6.00 3.00 13.75
C ILE A 139 -6.37 4.16 12.83
N ILE A 140 -6.57 3.85 11.56
CA ILE A 140 -7.29 4.69 10.63
C ILE A 140 -8.72 4.17 10.57
N PRO A 141 -9.68 4.86 11.23
CA PRO A 141 -11.04 4.36 11.39
C PRO A 141 -11.76 4.11 10.07
N VAL A 142 -11.63 5.07 9.14
CA VAL A 142 -12.18 5.01 7.78
C VAL A 142 -11.23 5.77 6.85
N TYR A 143 -10.53 5.05 6.00
CA TYR A 143 -9.53 5.65 5.11
C TYR A 143 -10.17 6.38 3.92
N ASN A 144 -11.11 5.74 3.22
CA ASN A 144 -11.86 6.31 2.11
C ASN A 144 -13.15 6.97 2.60
N ILE A 145 -13.04 8.19 3.10
CA ILE A 145 -14.20 8.92 3.67
C ILE A 145 -15.24 9.18 2.60
N SER A 146 -14.86 9.60 1.39
CA SER A 146 -15.81 9.87 0.31
C SER A 146 -16.63 8.65 -0.09
N GLY A 147 -15.97 7.50 -0.23
CA GLY A 147 -16.66 6.24 -0.47
C GLY A 147 -17.56 5.81 0.69
N ALA A 148 -17.17 6.10 1.94
CA ALA A 148 -17.97 5.82 3.11
C ALA A 148 -19.23 6.69 3.21
N LEU A 149 -19.19 7.91 2.71
CA LEU A 149 -20.35 8.80 2.62
C LEU A 149 -21.33 8.39 1.50
N ALA A 150 -20.86 7.69 0.47
CA ALA A 150 -21.67 7.20 -0.65
C ALA A 150 -22.33 5.84 -0.33
N ARG A 151 -23.09 5.77 0.77
CA ARG A 151 -23.72 4.52 1.24
C ARG A 151 -24.89 4.10 0.34
N ASN A 152 -24.92 2.80 0.05
CA ASN A 152 -26.01 2.15 -0.66
C ASN A 152 -26.00 0.64 -0.34
N GLY A 153 -27.01 -0.10 -0.79
CA GLY A 153 -27.14 -1.55 -0.57
C GLY A 153 -27.01 -2.38 -1.85
N THR A 154 -26.58 -1.83 -2.98
CA THR A 154 -26.71 -2.48 -4.29
C THR A 154 -25.41 -2.64 -5.09
N VAL A 155 -24.39 -1.80 -4.87
CA VAL A 155 -23.15 -1.79 -5.68
C VAL A 155 -22.28 -3.04 -5.53
N ARG A 156 -22.57 -3.91 -4.54
CA ARG A 156 -21.89 -5.20 -4.33
C ARG A 156 -22.93 -6.33 -4.34
N PRO A 157 -23.48 -6.69 -5.49
CA PRO A 157 -24.64 -7.58 -5.58
C PRO A 157 -24.37 -9.00 -5.04
N SER A 158 -23.12 -9.41 -4.98
CA SER A 158 -22.72 -10.74 -4.45
C SER A 158 -22.44 -10.74 -2.95
N GLN A 159 -22.43 -9.58 -2.28
CA GLN A 159 -22.08 -9.49 -0.86
C GLN A 159 -23.28 -9.73 0.04
N ASN A 160 -23.14 -10.65 1.00
CA ASN A 160 -24.17 -10.96 1.99
C ASN A 160 -24.10 -9.97 3.17
N GLY A 161 -24.74 -8.82 2.99
CA GLY A 161 -24.79 -7.74 3.99
C GLY A 161 -23.47 -6.93 4.14
N PRO A 162 -23.51 -5.90 4.99
CA PRO A 162 -24.69 -5.36 5.69
C PRO A 162 -25.71 -4.74 4.72
N GLU A 163 -26.85 -4.28 5.27
CA GLU A 163 -27.91 -3.65 4.45
C GLU A 163 -27.43 -2.42 3.67
N MET A 164 -26.59 -1.62 4.32
CA MET A 164 -26.02 -0.40 3.75
C MET A 164 -24.51 -0.37 3.97
N TYR A 165 -23.78 -0.10 2.90
CA TYR A 165 -22.32 -0.03 2.89
C TYR A 165 -21.85 1.06 1.92
N GLY A 166 -20.57 1.43 1.97
CA GLY A 166 -20.01 2.48 1.13
C GLY A 166 -19.62 2.01 -0.28
N PHE A 167 -18.98 2.90 -1.02
CA PHE A 167 -18.48 2.67 -2.37
C PHE A 167 -16.96 2.47 -2.37
N ARG A 168 -16.44 1.68 -3.32
CA ARG A 168 -15.01 1.34 -3.42
C ARG A 168 -14.13 2.54 -3.77
N GLY A 169 -14.50 3.29 -4.81
CA GLY A 169 -13.73 4.44 -5.28
C GLY A 169 -13.80 5.63 -4.33
N ASN A 170 -12.76 6.46 -4.36
CA ASN A 170 -12.75 7.72 -3.63
C ASN A 170 -13.48 8.85 -4.40
N GLY A 171 -13.37 10.09 -3.94
CA GLY A 171 -13.99 11.25 -4.58
C GLY A 171 -13.45 11.58 -5.99
N GLN A 172 -12.30 11.05 -6.36
CA GLN A 172 -11.71 11.13 -7.71
C GLN A 172 -11.93 9.82 -8.51
N TYR A 173 -12.73 8.90 -7.99
CA TYR A 173 -13.00 7.58 -8.58
C TYR A 173 -11.78 6.64 -8.60
N LEU A 174 -10.78 6.89 -7.74
CA LEU A 174 -9.58 6.07 -7.61
C LEU A 174 -9.78 4.97 -6.55
N ASP A 175 -9.15 3.81 -6.78
CA ASP A 175 -8.97 2.77 -5.76
C ASP A 175 -7.77 3.12 -4.88
N LEU A 176 -8.01 3.48 -3.62
CA LEU A 176 -6.96 3.86 -2.68
C LEU A 176 -5.97 2.73 -2.36
N ASN A 177 -6.35 1.45 -2.59
CA ASN A 177 -5.43 0.31 -2.51
C ASN A 177 -4.64 0.10 -3.82
N ARG A 178 -4.52 1.14 -4.65
CA ARG A 178 -3.66 1.26 -5.83
C ARG A 178 -2.85 2.55 -5.79
N ASP A 179 -2.96 3.33 -4.71
CA ASP A 179 -2.50 4.71 -4.66
C ASP A 179 -1.31 4.95 -3.71
N PHE A 180 -0.76 3.91 -3.05
CA PHE A 180 0.31 4.05 -2.06
C PHE A 180 1.63 4.60 -2.63
N ILE A 181 1.89 4.45 -3.94
CA ILE A 181 3.10 4.99 -4.58
C ILE A 181 2.79 6.23 -5.40
N LYS A 182 1.80 6.16 -6.29
CA LYS A 182 1.49 7.29 -7.16
C LYS A 182 0.94 8.48 -6.37
N CYS A 183 0.30 8.25 -5.22
CA CYS A 183 -0.21 9.28 -4.30
C CYS A 183 -0.92 10.42 -5.04
N ASP A 184 -1.86 10.07 -5.92
CA ASP A 184 -2.64 11.06 -6.68
C ASP A 184 -3.73 11.70 -5.84
N SER A 185 -4.18 11.00 -4.80
CA SER A 185 -5.16 11.50 -3.85
C SER A 185 -4.50 12.16 -2.64
N LYS A 186 -5.19 13.15 -2.04
CA LYS A 186 -4.81 13.70 -0.73
C LYS A 186 -4.88 12.62 0.36
N ASN A 187 -5.78 11.65 0.21
CA ASN A 187 -5.86 10.48 1.08
C ASN A 187 -4.52 9.75 1.12
N ALA A 188 -3.93 9.45 -0.04
CA ALA A 188 -2.67 8.72 -0.13
C ALA A 188 -1.48 9.51 0.43
N LEU A 189 -1.37 10.80 0.16
CA LEU A 189 -0.36 11.66 0.77
C LEU A 189 -0.49 11.68 2.30
N SER A 190 -1.72 11.73 2.83
CA SER A 190 -1.97 11.72 4.27
C SER A 190 -1.63 10.39 4.93
N ILE A 191 -2.02 9.25 4.33
CA ILE A 191 -1.76 7.93 4.93
C ILE A 191 -0.26 7.57 4.87
N THR A 192 0.45 7.91 3.79
CA THR A 192 1.90 7.64 3.67
C THR A 192 2.70 8.48 4.67
N ALA A 193 2.31 9.73 4.89
CA ALA A 193 2.90 10.58 5.93
C ALA A 193 2.67 10.02 7.35
N LEU A 194 1.46 9.51 7.63
CA LEU A 194 1.15 8.85 8.89
C LEU A 194 1.91 7.55 9.08
N PHE A 195 1.95 6.70 8.05
CA PHE A 195 2.71 5.46 8.07
C PHE A 195 4.19 5.72 8.34
N THR A 196 4.78 6.71 7.67
CA THR A 196 6.18 7.09 7.87
C THR A 196 6.43 7.67 9.26
N LYS A 197 5.50 8.51 9.78
CA LYS A 197 5.55 9.07 11.14
C LYS A 197 5.58 7.95 12.20
N TRP A 198 4.71 6.95 12.06
CA TRP A 198 4.60 5.85 13.02
C TRP A 198 5.61 4.75 12.79
N ASP A 199 6.06 4.53 11.57
CA ASP A 199 7.02 3.48 11.17
C ASP A 199 6.64 2.11 11.75
N PRO A 200 5.46 1.55 11.41
CA PRO A 200 4.86 0.42 12.10
C PRO A 200 5.68 -0.87 11.97
N ASP A 201 5.63 -1.68 13.03
CA ASP A 201 6.20 -3.04 13.03
C ASP A 201 5.26 -4.02 12.33
N ILE A 202 3.95 -3.82 12.53
CA ILE A 202 2.89 -4.65 11.92
C ILE A 202 1.84 -3.73 11.31
N LEU A 203 1.41 -4.05 10.08
CA LEU A 203 0.29 -3.45 9.38
C LEU A 203 -0.84 -4.47 9.25
N ILE A 204 -2.06 -4.08 9.58
CA ILE A 204 -3.30 -4.80 9.22
C ILE A 204 -4.14 -3.88 8.34
N ASP A 205 -4.54 -4.39 7.18
CA ASP A 205 -5.47 -3.73 6.27
C ASP A 205 -6.70 -4.63 6.10
N ASN A 206 -7.85 -4.23 6.69
CA ASN A 206 -9.04 -5.06 6.76
C ASN A 206 -9.88 -4.97 5.48
N HIS A 207 -10.18 -6.14 4.88
CA HIS A 207 -10.88 -6.28 3.61
C HIS A 207 -12.00 -7.32 3.62
N VAL A 208 -12.72 -7.39 2.48
CA VAL A 208 -13.70 -8.44 2.18
C VAL A 208 -13.41 -9.01 0.79
N SER A 209 -13.09 -10.31 0.73
CA SER A 209 -12.78 -11.01 -0.51
C SER A 209 -14.01 -11.29 -1.35
N ASN A 210 -13.79 -11.51 -2.65
CA ASN A 210 -14.76 -12.05 -3.60
C ASN A 210 -14.22 -13.32 -4.25
N GLY A 211 -14.91 -13.87 -5.24
CA GLY A 211 -14.44 -14.99 -6.07
C GLY A 211 -15.05 -16.34 -5.67
N ALA A 212 -14.21 -17.39 -5.59
CA ALA A 212 -14.64 -18.76 -5.32
C ALA A 212 -15.39 -18.90 -3.99
N ASP A 213 -16.33 -19.86 -3.92
CA ASP A 213 -17.05 -20.18 -2.68
C ASP A 213 -16.35 -21.33 -1.93
N TYR A 214 -16.24 -21.16 -0.62
CA TYR A 214 -15.60 -22.11 0.28
C TYR A 214 -16.15 -22.02 1.70
N SER A 215 -15.77 -22.96 2.58
CA SER A 215 -16.35 -23.03 3.93
C SER A 215 -15.78 -22.01 4.93
N TYR A 216 -14.62 -21.43 4.67
CA TYR A 216 -13.99 -20.45 5.56
C TYR A 216 -14.76 -19.11 5.59
N VAL A 217 -14.78 -18.48 6.76
CA VAL A 217 -15.35 -17.13 6.93
C VAL A 217 -14.33 -16.06 6.52
N MET A 218 -13.05 -16.35 6.63
CA MET A 218 -11.96 -15.44 6.34
C MET A 218 -10.82 -16.18 5.66
N THR A 219 -10.11 -15.49 4.78
CA THR A 219 -8.81 -15.88 4.23
C THR A 219 -7.75 -14.84 4.57
N MET A 220 -6.47 -15.14 4.39
CA MET A 220 -5.38 -14.24 4.73
C MET A 220 -4.47 -14.02 3.54
N LEU A 221 -4.38 -12.76 3.09
CA LEU A 221 -3.28 -12.31 2.28
C LEU A 221 -2.19 -11.76 3.21
N VAL A 222 -0.99 -12.24 3.03
CA VAL A 222 0.19 -11.80 3.79
C VAL A 222 1.09 -11.06 2.81
N GLY A 223 1.67 -9.94 3.22
CA GLY A 223 2.69 -9.26 2.44
C GLY A 223 3.78 -10.25 2.06
N GLN A 224 4.18 -10.27 0.77
CA GLN A 224 5.04 -11.34 0.22
C GLN A 224 6.30 -11.54 1.08
N PRO A 225 6.44 -12.70 1.76
CA PRO A 225 7.50 -12.91 2.74
C PRO A 225 8.91 -12.79 2.15
N ASP A 226 9.10 -13.21 0.89
CA ASP A 226 10.41 -13.20 0.23
C ASP A 226 10.92 -11.77 -0.07
N LYS A 227 10.06 -10.76 0.06
CA LYS A 227 10.43 -9.35 0.01
C LYS A 227 10.98 -8.79 1.32
N LEU A 228 10.85 -9.51 2.42
CA LEU A 228 11.37 -9.12 3.73
C LEU A 228 12.81 -9.62 3.93
N GLY A 229 13.54 -9.07 4.90
CA GLY A 229 14.85 -9.58 5.30
C GLY A 229 14.78 -11.05 5.71
N HIS A 230 15.86 -11.79 5.49
CA HIS A 230 15.88 -13.26 5.66
C HIS A 230 15.37 -13.73 7.02
N GLY A 231 15.87 -13.16 8.11
CA GLY A 231 15.42 -13.53 9.47
C GLY A 231 13.95 -13.19 9.72
N GLN A 232 13.49 -12.08 9.16
CA GLN A 232 12.09 -11.64 9.24
C GLN A 232 11.16 -12.56 8.44
N GLN A 233 11.56 -12.95 7.22
CA GLN A 233 10.85 -13.91 6.39
C GLN A 233 10.70 -15.27 7.11
N GLU A 234 11.78 -15.78 7.67
CA GLU A 234 11.79 -17.05 8.38
C GLU A 234 10.87 -17.03 9.61
N PHE A 235 10.96 -15.97 10.42
CA PHE A 235 10.09 -15.77 11.57
C PHE A 235 8.60 -15.70 11.17
N LEU A 236 8.29 -15.00 10.08
CA LEU A 236 6.92 -14.90 9.55
C LEU A 236 6.40 -16.29 9.14
N ARG A 237 7.14 -17.03 8.31
CA ARG A 237 6.68 -18.33 7.77
C ARG A 237 6.65 -19.44 8.84
N LYS A 238 7.66 -19.49 9.72
CA LYS A 238 7.83 -20.62 10.67
C LYS A 238 7.22 -20.41 12.04
N THR A 239 6.97 -19.16 12.44
CA THR A 239 6.48 -18.86 13.80
C THR A 239 5.18 -18.08 13.78
N MET A 240 5.15 -16.92 13.10
CA MET A 240 4.02 -16.00 13.20
C MET A 240 2.76 -16.55 12.52
N LEU A 241 2.86 -17.01 11.28
CA LEU A 241 1.70 -17.57 10.56
C LEU A 241 1.16 -18.84 11.20
N PRO A 242 1.98 -19.85 11.59
CA PRO A 242 1.46 -21.03 12.26
C PRO A 242 0.77 -20.74 13.60
N ASP A 243 1.30 -19.81 14.43
CA ASP A 243 0.66 -19.42 15.69
C ASP A 243 -0.69 -18.71 15.42
N LEU A 244 -0.74 -17.77 14.48
CA LEU A 244 -1.97 -17.05 14.12
C LEU A 244 -3.04 -18.00 13.57
N TYR A 245 -2.70 -18.88 12.65
CA TYR A 245 -3.63 -19.88 12.12
C TYR A 245 -4.17 -20.80 13.23
N GLY A 246 -3.28 -21.26 14.13
CA GLY A 246 -3.68 -22.08 15.26
C GLY A 246 -4.59 -21.36 16.26
N ARG A 247 -4.38 -20.06 16.51
CA ARG A 247 -5.28 -19.22 17.35
C ARG A 247 -6.65 -19.05 16.71
N MET A 248 -6.68 -18.77 15.41
CA MET A 248 -7.91 -18.57 14.66
C MET A 248 -8.73 -19.85 14.62
N GLU A 249 -8.10 -21.01 14.35
CA GLU A 249 -8.77 -22.31 14.35
C GLU A 249 -9.35 -22.66 15.73
N LYS A 250 -8.59 -22.49 16.81
CA LYS A 250 -9.08 -22.71 18.19
C LYS A 250 -10.27 -21.84 18.57
N ARG A 251 -10.44 -20.69 17.91
CA ARG A 251 -11.57 -19.75 18.11
C ARG A 251 -12.74 -19.99 17.15
N GLY A 252 -12.68 -21.05 16.34
CA GLY A 252 -13.74 -21.42 15.40
C GLY A 252 -13.71 -20.68 14.06
N PHE A 253 -12.65 -19.93 13.78
CA PHE A 253 -12.45 -19.22 12.51
C PHE A 253 -11.14 -19.67 11.83
N PRO A 254 -11.05 -20.92 11.33
CA PRO A 254 -9.87 -21.36 10.60
C PRO A 254 -9.65 -20.47 9.38
N VAL A 255 -8.37 -20.09 9.13
CA VAL A 255 -7.98 -19.16 8.08
C VAL A 255 -6.98 -19.85 7.14
N PRO A 256 -7.30 -20.04 5.86
CA PRO A 256 -6.35 -20.46 4.84
C PRO A 256 -5.66 -19.25 4.21
N PRO A 257 -4.62 -19.46 3.38
CA PRO A 257 -4.11 -18.44 2.48
C PRO A 257 -5.21 -17.84 1.60
N TYR A 258 -4.98 -16.62 1.12
CA TYR A 258 -5.91 -15.92 0.22
C TYR A 258 -6.20 -16.74 -1.04
N VAL A 259 -7.48 -16.82 -1.41
CA VAL A 259 -7.94 -17.61 -2.55
C VAL A 259 -7.92 -16.76 -3.82
N ASN A 260 -6.72 -16.61 -4.39
CA ASN A 260 -6.50 -15.86 -5.62
C ASN A 260 -6.84 -16.71 -6.86
N VAL A 261 -8.12 -17.05 -7.04
CA VAL A 261 -8.58 -17.94 -8.11
C VAL A 261 -9.63 -17.24 -8.98
N TRP A 262 -9.30 -17.04 -10.26
CA TRP A 262 -10.17 -16.41 -11.25
C TRP A 262 -10.46 -17.38 -12.39
N ARG A 263 -11.74 -17.59 -12.74
CA ARG A 263 -12.18 -18.50 -13.82
C ARG A 263 -11.69 -19.95 -13.65
N SER A 264 -11.36 -20.34 -12.43
CA SER A 264 -10.91 -21.67 -12.02
C SER A 264 -11.52 -22.03 -10.67
N THR A 265 -11.15 -23.17 -10.10
CA THR A 265 -11.64 -23.67 -8.82
C THR A 265 -10.47 -23.96 -7.87
N PRO A 266 -10.64 -23.84 -6.54
CA PRO A 266 -9.56 -23.97 -5.57
C PRO A 266 -8.85 -25.33 -5.57
N ASP A 267 -9.51 -26.41 -6.01
CA ASP A 267 -8.94 -27.76 -6.12
C ASP A 267 -7.75 -27.83 -7.11
N LYS A 268 -7.64 -26.88 -8.03
CA LYS A 268 -6.52 -26.77 -8.98
C LYS A 268 -5.26 -26.13 -8.36
N GLY A 269 -5.36 -25.67 -7.11
CA GLY A 269 -4.29 -24.99 -6.41
C GLY A 269 -4.46 -23.47 -6.35
N LEU A 270 -3.70 -22.84 -5.46
CA LEU A 270 -3.77 -21.40 -5.20
C LEU A 270 -2.45 -20.73 -5.61
N PRO A 271 -2.47 -19.82 -6.60
CA PRO A 271 -1.33 -18.94 -6.83
C PRO A 271 -1.26 -17.89 -5.71
N GLY A 272 -0.05 -17.53 -5.32
CA GLY A 272 0.21 -16.39 -4.45
C GLY A 272 -0.27 -15.07 -5.07
N PHE A 273 -0.32 -14.04 -4.28
CA PHE A 273 -0.60 -12.69 -4.72
C PHE A 273 0.69 -11.84 -4.67
N MET A 274 1.15 -11.36 -5.82
CA MET A 274 2.31 -10.46 -5.87
C MET A 274 1.87 -9.04 -5.54
N ASP A 275 2.01 -8.68 -4.29
CA ASP A 275 1.71 -7.35 -3.78
C ASP A 275 2.81 -6.36 -4.18
N THR A 276 2.68 -5.73 -5.34
CA THR A 276 3.58 -4.64 -5.73
C THR A 276 3.39 -3.43 -4.81
N PRO A 277 4.30 -2.46 -4.77
CA PRO A 277 4.23 -1.33 -3.83
C PRO A 277 2.97 -0.45 -3.89
N ARG A 278 2.18 -0.52 -4.98
CA ARG A 278 0.90 0.19 -5.08
C ARG A 278 -0.14 -0.25 -4.05
N TYR A 279 -0.01 -1.48 -3.54
CA TYR A 279 -0.89 -2.06 -2.50
C TYR A 279 -0.36 -1.74 -1.10
N SER A 280 -1.25 -1.71 -0.11
CA SER A 280 -0.89 -1.46 1.29
C SER A 280 0.20 -2.41 1.81
N SER A 281 0.08 -3.72 1.54
CA SER A 281 1.05 -4.72 1.99
C SER A 281 2.39 -4.61 1.26
N GLY A 282 2.38 -4.39 -0.06
CA GLY A 282 3.58 -4.16 -0.84
C GLY A 282 4.32 -2.88 -0.45
N TYR A 283 3.57 -1.82 -0.14
CA TYR A 283 4.11 -0.58 0.43
C TYR A 283 4.76 -0.83 1.79
N GLY A 284 4.09 -1.58 2.68
CA GLY A 284 4.65 -1.97 3.98
C GLY A 284 5.99 -2.71 3.84
N ALA A 285 6.15 -3.56 2.82
CA ALA A 285 7.39 -4.29 2.56
C ALA A 285 8.58 -3.36 2.23
N LEU A 286 8.35 -2.17 1.65
CA LEU A 286 9.40 -1.17 1.41
C LEU A 286 10.07 -0.70 2.71
N PHE A 287 9.35 -0.79 3.82
CA PHE A 287 9.80 -0.38 5.15
C PHE A 287 10.00 -1.56 6.10
N GLN A 288 10.08 -2.78 5.58
CA GLN A 288 10.25 -4.02 6.36
C GLN A 288 9.17 -4.20 7.44
N THR A 289 7.93 -3.82 7.13
CA THR A 289 6.76 -3.98 8.00
C THR A 289 6.08 -5.31 7.72
N PHE A 290 5.79 -6.11 8.76
CA PHE A 290 4.94 -7.28 8.62
C PHE A 290 3.53 -6.85 8.26
N SER A 291 3.05 -7.23 7.08
CA SER A 291 1.76 -6.77 6.56
C SER A 291 0.77 -7.93 6.41
N PHE A 292 -0.46 -7.71 6.89
CA PHE A 292 -1.55 -8.68 6.86
C PHE A 292 -2.80 -8.03 6.28
N VAL A 293 -3.43 -8.73 5.36
CA VAL A 293 -4.70 -8.32 4.77
C VAL A 293 -5.71 -9.44 5.03
N PRO A 294 -6.39 -9.41 6.20
CA PRO A 294 -7.49 -10.33 6.48
C PRO A 294 -8.66 -10.03 5.54
N GLU A 295 -9.05 -11.04 4.78
CA GLU A 295 -10.08 -10.99 3.76
C GLU A 295 -11.27 -11.82 4.22
N SER A 296 -12.25 -11.18 4.88
CA SER A 296 -13.50 -11.86 5.23
C SER A 296 -14.30 -12.17 3.95
N HIS A 297 -15.01 -13.31 3.92
CA HIS A 297 -15.60 -13.78 2.67
C HIS A 297 -17.00 -13.20 2.43
N MET A 298 -17.19 -12.46 1.35
CA MET A 298 -18.42 -11.72 1.05
C MET A 298 -19.71 -12.56 1.07
N LEU A 299 -19.63 -13.87 0.81
CA LEU A 299 -20.79 -14.78 0.79
C LEU A 299 -21.23 -15.22 2.20
N LYS A 300 -20.43 -14.93 3.24
CA LYS A 300 -20.78 -15.29 4.62
C LYS A 300 -21.62 -14.19 5.28
N PRO A 301 -22.47 -14.54 6.28
CA PRO A 301 -23.23 -13.55 7.04
C PRO A 301 -22.35 -12.45 7.64
N TYR A 302 -22.86 -11.24 7.68
CA TYR A 302 -22.11 -10.05 8.12
C TYR A 302 -21.57 -10.19 9.56
N ASP A 303 -22.40 -10.69 10.47
CA ASP A 303 -22.01 -10.91 11.87
C ASP A 303 -20.82 -11.87 12.02
N GLN A 304 -20.78 -12.94 11.20
CA GLN A 304 -19.68 -13.89 11.20
C GLN A 304 -18.40 -13.25 10.69
N ARG A 305 -18.49 -12.43 9.66
CA ARG A 305 -17.35 -11.72 9.06
C ARG A 305 -16.74 -10.73 10.04
N VAL A 306 -17.57 -9.91 10.69
CA VAL A 306 -17.11 -8.95 11.73
C VAL A 306 -16.48 -9.69 12.91
N LYS A 307 -17.10 -10.79 13.39
CA LYS A 307 -16.55 -11.61 14.48
C LYS A 307 -15.21 -12.27 14.11
N ALA A 308 -15.04 -12.72 12.86
CA ALA A 308 -13.77 -13.27 12.38
C ALA A 308 -12.67 -12.20 12.32
N THR A 309 -12.98 -10.99 11.82
CA THR A 309 -12.06 -9.86 11.74
C THR A 309 -11.64 -9.38 13.14
N TYR A 310 -12.59 -9.25 14.07
CA TYR A 310 -12.33 -8.99 15.49
C TYR A 310 -11.37 -10.04 16.08
N THR A 311 -11.69 -11.32 15.85
CA THR A 311 -10.92 -12.46 16.37
C THR A 311 -9.49 -12.49 15.84
N PHE A 312 -9.31 -12.13 14.57
CA PHE A 312 -7.98 -12.01 13.98
C PHE A 312 -7.16 -10.90 14.63
N MET A 313 -7.70 -9.70 14.75
CA MET A 313 -7.00 -8.58 15.39
C MET A 313 -6.65 -8.86 16.85
N LEU A 314 -7.57 -9.49 17.60
CA LEU A 314 -7.30 -9.95 18.96
C LEU A 314 -6.17 -11.00 19.00
N SER A 315 -6.19 -11.96 18.08
CA SER A 315 -5.14 -12.99 17.97
C SER A 315 -3.78 -12.39 17.65
N MET A 316 -3.75 -11.37 16.79
CA MET A 316 -2.54 -10.61 16.46
C MET A 316 -2.00 -9.86 17.67
N LEU A 317 -2.84 -9.17 18.43
CA LEU A 317 -2.43 -8.47 19.65
C LEU A 317 -1.84 -9.42 20.68
N GLU A 318 -2.46 -10.58 20.90
CA GLU A 318 -1.93 -11.59 21.83
C GLU A 318 -0.62 -12.21 21.32
N PHE A 319 -0.47 -12.42 20.02
CA PHE A 319 0.78 -12.88 19.43
C PHE A 319 1.88 -11.83 19.61
N GLN A 320 1.56 -10.57 19.30
CA GLN A 320 2.49 -9.46 19.40
C GLN A 320 2.96 -9.25 20.84
N GLU A 321 2.05 -9.30 21.81
CA GLU A 321 2.40 -9.16 23.23
C GLU A 321 3.36 -10.28 23.69
N LYS A 322 3.17 -11.49 23.23
CA LYS A 322 4.03 -12.63 23.54
C LYS A 322 5.41 -12.56 22.87
N ASN A 323 5.50 -11.96 21.68
CA ASN A 323 6.68 -12.01 20.81
C ASN A 323 7.26 -10.63 20.49
N TYR A 324 6.96 -9.61 21.29
CA TYR A 324 7.29 -8.20 20.98
C TYR A 324 8.78 -7.96 20.72
N ASP A 325 9.65 -8.57 21.51
CA ASP A 325 11.11 -8.44 21.33
C ASP A 325 11.59 -9.08 20.02
N THR A 326 11.06 -10.25 19.66
CA THR A 326 11.44 -10.97 18.43
C THR A 326 10.96 -10.24 17.18
N ILE A 327 9.73 -9.69 17.21
CA ILE A 327 9.21 -8.87 16.13
C ILE A 327 10.14 -7.67 15.88
N LYS A 328 10.51 -6.98 16.94
CA LYS A 328 11.39 -5.83 16.86
C LYS A 328 12.79 -6.17 16.40
N ALA A 329 13.38 -7.26 16.95
CA ALA A 329 14.73 -7.69 16.60
C ALA A 329 14.82 -8.09 15.13
N SER A 330 13.91 -8.93 14.64
CA SER A 330 13.91 -9.39 13.24
C SER A 330 13.71 -8.23 12.25
N ARG A 331 12.85 -7.26 12.59
CA ARG A 331 12.66 -6.07 11.77
C ARG A 331 13.89 -5.17 11.75
N ASN A 332 14.54 -4.95 12.90
CA ASN A 332 15.76 -4.13 12.98
C ASN A 332 16.91 -4.76 12.19
N GLU A 333 17.05 -6.08 12.21
CA GLU A 333 18.01 -6.82 11.38
C GLU A 333 17.72 -6.59 9.90
N ALA A 334 16.49 -6.81 9.45
CA ALA A 334 16.08 -6.58 8.06
C ALA A 334 16.31 -5.14 7.59
N LEU A 335 16.08 -4.16 8.47
CA LEU A 335 16.38 -2.74 8.18
C LEU A 335 17.88 -2.49 8.02
N LYS A 336 18.70 -3.16 8.82
CA LYS A 336 20.16 -3.09 8.69
C LYS A 336 20.60 -3.69 7.35
N ASP A 337 20.09 -4.85 6.97
CA ASP A 337 20.37 -5.49 5.69
C ASP A 337 20.04 -4.56 4.51
N VAL A 338 18.88 -3.90 4.56
CA VAL A 338 18.51 -2.88 3.57
C VAL A 338 19.52 -1.74 3.52
N GLN A 339 20.00 -1.25 4.68
CA GLN A 339 21.00 -0.17 4.72
C GLN A 339 22.35 -0.59 4.14
N GLU A 340 22.77 -1.83 4.35
CA GLU A 340 24.06 -2.37 3.88
C GLU A 340 24.02 -2.83 2.42
N ALA A 341 22.83 -3.08 1.86
CA ALA A 341 22.68 -3.58 0.49
C ALA A 341 23.29 -2.63 -0.55
N THR A 342 24.09 -3.18 -1.45
CA THR A 342 24.70 -2.49 -2.61
C THR A 342 24.00 -2.79 -3.93
N ASN A 343 23.14 -3.82 -3.94
CA ASN A 343 22.26 -4.19 -5.03
C ASN A 343 20.87 -4.49 -4.46
N MET A 344 19.79 -4.05 -5.13
CA MET A 344 18.43 -4.20 -4.61
C MET A 344 17.45 -4.63 -5.71
N PRO A 345 16.50 -5.54 -5.39
CA PRO A 345 15.41 -5.90 -6.28
C PRO A 345 14.49 -4.71 -6.60
N VAL A 346 14.07 -4.62 -7.86
CA VAL A 346 13.04 -3.69 -8.33
C VAL A 346 11.87 -4.41 -9.01
N GLN A 347 12.05 -5.71 -9.33
CA GLN A 347 10.97 -6.59 -9.78
C GLN A 347 11.08 -7.98 -9.17
N TRP A 348 9.93 -8.65 -9.02
CA TRP A 348 9.80 -9.96 -8.42
C TRP A 348 8.96 -10.89 -9.29
N ALA A 349 9.23 -12.19 -9.24
CA ALA A 349 8.45 -13.22 -9.91
C ALA A 349 8.22 -14.42 -8.97
N PHE A 350 7.10 -15.13 -9.14
CA PHE A 350 6.86 -16.38 -8.43
C PHE A 350 7.66 -17.54 -9.01
N ASP A 351 8.22 -18.36 -8.14
CA ASP A 351 8.82 -19.66 -8.51
C ASP A 351 7.70 -20.69 -8.73
N LYS A 352 7.42 -20.98 -9.99
CA LYS A 352 6.38 -21.95 -10.40
C LYS A 352 6.71 -23.40 -10.04
N ASN A 353 7.98 -23.69 -9.70
CA ASN A 353 8.45 -25.02 -9.36
C ASN A 353 8.41 -25.29 -7.84
N LYS A 354 8.13 -24.28 -7.03
CA LYS A 354 8.12 -24.38 -5.56
C LYS A 354 6.74 -24.06 -5.00
N ALA A 355 6.14 -25.02 -4.31
CA ALA A 355 4.83 -24.87 -3.69
C ALA A 355 4.81 -25.56 -2.33
N ASP A 356 4.09 -24.96 -1.39
CA ASP A 356 3.62 -25.66 -0.20
C ASP A 356 2.31 -26.41 -0.52
N THR A 357 1.91 -27.34 0.33
CA THR A 357 0.61 -28.02 0.22
C THR A 357 -0.15 -27.94 1.53
N PHE A 358 -1.45 -27.75 1.45
CA PHE A 358 -2.34 -27.76 2.61
C PHE A 358 -3.71 -28.35 2.29
N MET A 359 -4.47 -28.66 3.36
CA MET A 359 -5.82 -29.19 3.24
C MET A 359 -6.82 -28.05 3.17
N PHE A 360 -7.42 -27.84 2.01
CA PHE A 360 -8.39 -26.77 1.76
C PHE A 360 -9.82 -27.29 1.89
N LYS A 361 -10.62 -26.64 2.74
CA LYS A 361 -12.04 -26.96 2.97
C LYS A 361 -12.91 -26.13 2.03
N GLY A 362 -13.37 -26.73 0.95
CA GLY A 362 -14.21 -26.11 -0.07
C GLY A 362 -15.59 -26.75 -0.16
N TYR A 363 -16.27 -26.42 -1.23
CA TYR A 363 -17.52 -27.06 -1.67
C TYR A 363 -17.33 -27.74 -3.00
N ASP A 364 -17.94 -28.92 -3.20
CA ASP A 364 -18.01 -29.55 -4.50
C ASP A 364 -18.67 -28.61 -5.52
N TYR A 365 -18.42 -28.84 -6.79
CA TYR A 365 -18.94 -27.96 -7.84
C TYR A 365 -19.33 -28.76 -9.08
N GLU A 366 -20.18 -28.13 -9.89
CA GLU A 366 -20.64 -28.65 -11.18
C GLU A 366 -20.72 -27.51 -12.20
N TYR A 367 -20.72 -27.87 -13.47
CA TYR A 367 -21.00 -26.94 -14.56
C TYR A 367 -22.42 -27.23 -15.10
N ILE A 368 -23.31 -26.26 -14.93
CA ILE A 368 -24.69 -26.31 -15.37
C ILE A 368 -24.94 -25.32 -16.50
N GLU A 369 -26.01 -25.51 -17.26
CA GLU A 369 -26.42 -24.52 -18.25
C GLU A 369 -26.92 -23.23 -17.57
N SER A 370 -26.55 -22.09 -18.12
CA SER A 370 -26.95 -20.76 -17.63
C SER A 370 -28.28 -20.36 -18.27
N GLU A 371 -29.28 -20.05 -17.47
CA GLU A 371 -30.55 -19.49 -17.92
C GLU A 371 -30.41 -18.11 -18.58
N VAL A 372 -29.28 -17.40 -18.34
CA VAL A 372 -29.02 -16.07 -18.89
C VAL A 372 -28.30 -16.13 -20.25
N SER A 373 -27.28 -16.98 -20.37
CA SER A 373 -26.41 -16.99 -21.55
C SER A 373 -26.53 -18.25 -22.40
N GLY A 374 -27.20 -19.32 -21.90
CA GLY A 374 -27.20 -20.64 -22.53
C GLY A 374 -25.87 -21.38 -22.46
N LEU A 375 -24.81 -20.75 -21.90
CA LEU A 375 -23.49 -21.34 -21.77
C LEU A 375 -23.32 -22.07 -20.44
N LYS A 376 -22.30 -22.93 -20.33
CA LYS A 376 -22.00 -23.57 -19.05
C LYS A 376 -21.44 -22.56 -18.04
N ARG A 377 -22.03 -22.56 -16.83
CA ARG A 377 -21.58 -21.76 -15.68
C ARG A 377 -21.18 -22.64 -14.51
N LEU A 378 -20.22 -22.18 -13.72
CA LEU A 378 -19.82 -22.81 -12.46
C LEU A 378 -20.92 -22.63 -11.40
N ARG A 379 -21.26 -23.72 -10.67
CA ARG A 379 -22.11 -23.72 -9.49
C ARG A 379 -21.42 -24.48 -8.36
N TYR A 380 -21.15 -23.82 -7.22
CA TYR A 380 -20.68 -24.47 -6.01
C TYR A 380 -21.85 -25.13 -5.26
N ARG A 381 -21.62 -26.34 -4.75
CA ARG A 381 -22.60 -27.14 -4.01
C ARG A 381 -22.36 -26.99 -2.52
N ARG A 382 -22.96 -25.96 -1.88
CA ARG A 382 -22.83 -25.70 -0.44
C ARG A 382 -23.35 -26.83 0.44
N ASP A 383 -24.24 -27.68 -0.10
CA ASP A 383 -24.74 -28.89 0.53
C ASP A 383 -23.71 -30.03 0.57
N LYS A 384 -22.58 -29.90 -0.16
CA LYS A 384 -21.55 -30.91 -0.29
C LYS A 384 -20.16 -30.36 -0.01
N SER A 385 -19.79 -30.38 1.27
CA SER A 385 -18.44 -29.99 1.70
C SER A 385 -17.41 -31.03 1.27
N VAL A 386 -16.24 -30.55 0.81
CA VAL A 386 -15.11 -31.36 0.39
C VAL A 386 -13.82 -30.79 0.96
N THR A 387 -12.83 -31.65 1.09
CA THR A 387 -11.47 -31.21 1.49
C THR A 387 -10.49 -31.69 0.44
N TRP A 388 -9.76 -30.77 -0.15
CA TRP A 388 -8.74 -31.05 -1.16
C TRP A 388 -7.34 -30.81 -0.60
N LYS A 389 -6.39 -31.63 -1.01
CA LYS A 389 -4.97 -31.32 -0.84
C LYS A 389 -4.56 -30.46 -2.02
N VAL A 390 -4.28 -29.16 -1.77
CA VAL A 390 -4.00 -28.18 -2.81
C VAL A 390 -2.58 -27.64 -2.71
N PRO A 391 -1.89 -27.40 -3.85
CA PRO A 391 -0.63 -26.68 -3.87
C PRO A 391 -0.87 -25.16 -3.70
N PHE A 392 0.06 -24.49 -3.03
CA PHE A 392 0.09 -23.05 -2.85
C PHE A 392 1.46 -22.51 -3.31
N TRP A 393 1.46 -21.78 -4.42
CA TRP A 393 2.68 -21.20 -5.02
C TRP A 393 2.90 -19.79 -4.49
N ASP A 394 3.61 -19.67 -3.36
CA ASP A 394 3.85 -18.39 -2.67
C ASP A 394 5.35 -18.10 -2.47
N TYR A 395 6.21 -18.74 -3.22
CA TYR A 395 7.64 -18.43 -3.18
C TYR A 395 7.99 -17.49 -4.32
N ALA A 396 8.67 -16.37 -3.98
CA ALA A 396 9.09 -15.37 -4.93
C ALA A 396 10.61 -15.20 -4.93
N PHE A 397 11.11 -14.67 -6.05
CA PHE A 397 12.52 -14.33 -6.21
C PHE A 397 12.67 -13.02 -6.96
N PRO A 398 13.78 -12.28 -6.76
CA PRO A 398 14.09 -11.09 -7.56
C PRO A 398 14.24 -11.45 -9.03
N SER A 399 13.38 -10.90 -9.90
CA SER A 399 13.49 -11.08 -11.36
C SER A 399 14.33 -10.01 -12.03
N GLN A 400 14.45 -8.83 -11.38
CA GLN A 400 15.32 -7.74 -11.80
C GLN A 400 15.82 -6.98 -10.58
N SER A 401 17.12 -6.63 -10.60
CA SER A 401 17.79 -5.85 -9.55
C SER A 401 18.62 -4.74 -10.16
N VAL A 402 18.98 -3.74 -9.36
CA VAL A 402 19.82 -2.61 -9.74
C VAL A 402 20.89 -2.37 -8.68
N ASP A 403 22.04 -1.85 -9.11
CA ASP A 403 23.06 -1.38 -8.18
C ASP A 403 22.57 -0.10 -7.49
N VAL A 404 22.79 -0.01 -6.19
CA VAL A 404 22.36 1.11 -5.37
C VAL A 404 23.30 2.30 -5.54
N PRO A 405 22.83 3.46 -6.05
CA PRO A 405 23.66 4.66 -6.08
C PRO A 405 23.87 5.22 -4.66
N GLN A 406 24.92 6.04 -4.48
CA GLN A 406 25.11 6.78 -3.23
C GLN A 406 24.01 7.84 -3.01
N ALA A 407 23.59 8.47 -4.11
CA ALA A 407 22.55 9.48 -4.10
C ALA A 407 21.85 9.59 -5.46
N TYR A 408 20.67 10.15 -5.45
CA TYR A 408 19.97 10.64 -6.64
C TYR A 408 20.02 12.17 -6.70
N VAL A 409 20.09 12.75 -7.91
CA VAL A 409 19.91 14.19 -8.13
C VAL A 409 18.61 14.38 -8.93
N ILE A 410 17.69 15.17 -8.38
CA ILE A 410 16.36 15.39 -8.96
C ILE A 410 16.16 16.89 -9.19
N PRO A 411 15.85 17.31 -10.42
CA PRO A 411 15.54 18.71 -10.70
C PRO A 411 14.24 19.16 -9.99
N GLN A 412 14.23 20.37 -9.44
CA GLN A 412 13.07 20.96 -8.75
C GLN A 412 11.82 21.07 -9.63
N ALA A 413 12.00 21.04 -10.95
CA ALA A 413 10.89 21.00 -11.91
C ALA A 413 9.96 19.80 -11.72
N TYR A 414 10.45 18.72 -11.10
CA TYR A 414 9.65 17.54 -10.75
C TYR A 414 9.06 17.65 -9.34
N SER A 415 8.42 18.77 -9.04
CA SER A 415 7.82 19.07 -7.73
C SER A 415 6.83 17.99 -7.24
N ARG A 416 6.07 17.38 -8.14
CA ARG A 416 5.18 16.26 -7.82
C ARG A 416 5.94 15.06 -7.26
N ILE A 417 7.15 14.78 -7.71
CA ILE A 417 8.00 13.71 -7.14
C ILE A 417 8.48 14.14 -5.75
N ILE A 418 8.96 15.37 -5.60
CA ILE A 418 9.46 15.90 -4.33
C ILE A 418 8.37 15.84 -3.26
N GLU A 419 7.13 16.20 -3.58
CA GLU A 419 5.98 16.07 -2.67
C GLU A 419 5.78 14.65 -2.16
N ARG A 420 5.95 13.63 -3.01
CA ARG A 420 5.85 12.22 -2.63
C ARG A 420 7.02 11.77 -1.78
N LEU A 421 8.22 12.27 -2.06
CA LEU A 421 9.39 12.04 -1.21
C LEU A 421 9.17 12.64 0.19
N ASP A 422 8.63 13.85 0.29
CA ASP A 422 8.30 14.51 1.57
C ASP A 422 7.28 13.71 2.37
N ALA A 423 6.18 13.29 1.74
CA ALA A 423 5.15 12.46 2.38
C ALA A 423 5.71 11.13 2.90
N ASN A 424 6.73 10.58 2.24
CA ASN A 424 7.40 9.35 2.64
C ASN A 424 8.62 9.57 3.56
N GLY A 425 8.76 10.78 4.11
CA GLY A 425 9.80 11.12 5.10
C GLY A 425 11.24 11.08 4.58
N VAL A 426 11.41 11.15 3.25
CA VAL A 426 12.71 11.15 2.61
C VAL A 426 13.50 12.39 3.00
N LYS A 427 14.77 12.19 3.34
CA LYS A 427 15.71 13.28 3.64
C LYS A 427 16.54 13.60 2.41
N TYR A 428 16.64 14.87 2.09
CA TYR A 428 17.46 15.38 0.99
C TYR A 428 18.09 16.73 1.35
N ARG A 429 19.05 17.16 0.55
CA ARG A 429 19.61 18.50 0.61
C ARG A 429 19.28 19.26 -0.66
N THR A 430 18.93 20.54 -0.53
CA THR A 430 18.69 21.44 -1.66
C THR A 430 20.00 22.12 -2.04
N LEU A 431 20.29 22.23 -3.33
CA LEU A 431 21.44 22.95 -3.85
C LEU A 431 21.32 24.45 -3.56
N ARG A 432 22.39 25.03 -2.98
CA ARG A 432 22.42 26.44 -2.61
C ARG A 432 22.89 27.35 -3.75
N GLN A 433 23.51 26.79 -4.78
CA GLN A 433 24.00 27.43 -5.98
C GLN A 433 24.01 26.45 -7.15
N ASP A 434 24.11 26.98 -8.36
CA ASP A 434 24.25 26.17 -9.56
C ASP A 434 25.54 25.33 -9.46
N THR A 435 25.40 24.04 -9.81
CA THR A 435 26.46 23.06 -9.57
C THR A 435 26.51 22.07 -10.74
N THR A 436 27.66 21.92 -11.36
CA THR A 436 27.88 20.88 -12.37
C THR A 436 28.15 19.55 -11.69
N ILE A 437 27.35 18.54 -12.04
CA ILE A 437 27.44 17.19 -11.47
C ILE A 437 27.55 16.19 -12.61
N SER A 438 28.47 15.22 -12.45
CA SER A 438 28.62 14.07 -13.34
C SER A 438 28.08 12.81 -12.66
N GLY A 439 27.44 11.96 -13.44
CA GLY A 439 26.90 10.70 -12.96
C GLY A 439 26.23 9.90 -14.06
N SER A 440 25.70 8.74 -13.70
CA SER A 440 24.99 7.90 -14.65
C SER A 440 23.51 8.29 -14.71
N MET A 441 22.95 8.27 -15.90
CA MET A 441 21.51 8.44 -16.15
C MET A 441 21.02 7.29 -17.03
N TYR A 442 19.70 7.13 -17.13
CA TYR A 442 19.12 6.15 -18.03
C TYR A 442 18.57 6.81 -19.29
N ARG A 443 18.84 6.20 -20.44
CA ARG A 443 18.03 6.38 -21.64
C ARG A 443 16.93 5.33 -21.62
N ILE A 444 15.69 5.75 -21.76
CA ILE A 444 14.57 4.83 -22.00
C ILE A 444 14.66 4.31 -23.42
N VAL A 445 14.82 3.00 -23.56
CA VAL A 445 14.96 2.33 -24.86
C VAL A 445 13.63 1.83 -25.38
N ASP A 446 12.85 1.22 -24.48
CA ASP A 446 11.54 0.66 -24.80
C ASP A 446 10.66 0.59 -23.57
N THR A 447 9.35 0.65 -23.77
CA THR A 447 8.35 0.45 -22.73
C THR A 447 7.02 0.04 -23.36
N LYS A 448 6.20 -0.69 -22.59
CA LYS A 448 4.86 -1.10 -23.04
C LYS A 448 3.79 -0.32 -22.27
N ASN A 449 2.78 0.15 -22.99
CA ASN A 449 1.62 0.84 -22.45
C ASN A 449 0.33 0.04 -22.72
N PRO A 450 -0.64 0.07 -21.81
CA PRO A 450 -1.97 -0.47 -22.06
C PRO A 450 -2.73 0.43 -23.07
N LYS A 451 -3.77 -0.14 -23.69
CA LYS A 451 -4.66 0.61 -24.60
C LYS A 451 -5.67 1.49 -23.85
N GLU A 452 -5.95 1.14 -22.60
CA GLU A 452 -6.93 1.81 -21.74
C GLU A 452 -6.25 2.27 -20.46
N PRO A 453 -6.69 3.38 -19.86
CA PRO A 453 -6.12 3.85 -18.59
C PRO A 453 -6.50 2.90 -17.44
N TYR A 454 -5.61 2.78 -16.48
CA TYR A 454 -5.82 2.10 -15.22
C TYR A 454 -5.49 3.08 -14.08
N GLU A 455 -6.43 3.28 -13.17
CA GLU A 455 -6.26 4.22 -12.04
C GLU A 455 -5.78 5.62 -12.48
N GLY A 456 -6.34 6.11 -13.58
CA GLY A 456 -6.03 7.43 -14.15
C GLY A 456 -4.76 7.51 -14.99
N HIS A 457 -4.05 6.40 -15.21
CA HIS A 457 -2.76 6.35 -15.91
C HIS A 457 -2.74 5.33 -17.05
N PHE A 458 -1.99 5.62 -18.11
CA PHE A 458 -1.56 4.65 -19.13
C PHE A 458 -0.20 4.05 -18.72
N GLY A 459 -0.17 3.42 -17.56
CA GLY A 459 1.07 3.00 -16.88
C GLY A 459 2.02 2.19 -17.76
N HIS A 460 3.32 2.52 -17.68
CA HIS A 460 4.36 1.76 -18.37
C HIS A 460 4.61 0.39 -17.73
N SER A 461 5.11 -0.52 -18.51
CA SER A 461 5.56 -1.83 -18.04
C SER A 461 6.69 -2.35 -18.93
N ASN A 462 7.46 -3.32 -18.42
CA ASN A 462 8.60 -3.91 -19.14
C ASN A 462 9.59 -2.84 -19.64
N THR A 463 9.84 -1.81 -18.84
CA THR A 463 10.71 -0.69 -19.17
C THR A 463 12.16 -1.17 -19.34
N VAL A 464 12.71 -0.94 -20.52
CA VAL A 464 14.09 -1.25 -20.90
C VAL A 464 14.90 0.04 -20.91
N VAL A 465 16.05 0.01 -20.26
CA VAL A 465 16.91 1.19 -20.14
C VAL A 465 18.34 0.89 -20.59
N GLN A 466 19.04 1.93 -21.03
CA GLN A 466 20.47 1.96 -21.28
C GLN A 466 21.11 2.97 -20.34
N THR A 467 22.14 2.56 -19.60
CA THR A 467 22.93 3.48 -18.78
C THR A 467 23.80 4.37 -19.66
N VAL A 468 23.79 5.67 -19.39
CA VAL A 468 24.60 6.68 -20.09
C VAL A 468 25.26 7.61 -19.06
N GLU A 469 26.56 7.84 -19.23
CA GLU A 469 27.26 8.84 -18.41
C GLU A 469 26.94 10.24 -18.90
N ARG A 470 26.62 11.14 -18.00
CA ARG A 470 26.27 12.53 -18.29
C ARG A 470 26.87 13.49 -17.27
N THR A 471 27.26 14.65 -17.77
CA THR A 471 27.57 15.83 -16.95
C THR A 471 26.49 16.87 -17.21
N LYS A 472 25.87 17.38 -16.15
CA LYS A 472 24.78 18.34 -16.22
C LYS A 472 24.96 19.46 -15.22
N ASN A 473 24.62 20.68 -15.60
CA ASN A 473 24.50 21.80 -14.67
C ASN A 473 23.12 21.75 -14.00
N TYR A 474 23.11 21.51 -12.70
CA TYR A 474 21.93 21.57 -11.85
C TYR A 474 21.83 22.96 -11.23
N LEU A 475 20.59 23.43 -11.08
CA LEU A 475 20.32 24.78 -10.63
C LEU A 475 20.17 24.84 -9.10
N ARG A 476 20.38 26.02 -8.55
CA ARG A 476 19.98 26.31 -7.17
C ARG A 476 18.51 25.93 -6.98
N GLY A 477 18.21 25.14 -5.96
CA GLY A 477 16.86 24.61 -5.70
C GLY A 477 16.68 23.12 -6.08
N ASP A 478 17.52 22.57 -6.96
CA ASP A 478 17.52 21.13 -7.25
C ASP A 478 17.95 20.35 -6.01
N ILE A 479 17.52 19.08 -5.90
CA ILE A 479 17.75 18.29 -4.69
C ILE A 479 18.72 17.14 -4.91
N ILE A 480 19.52 16.84 -3.87
CA ILE A 480 20.32 15.62 -3.77
C ILE A 480 19.75 14.76 -2.66
N VAL A 481 19.41 13.53 -3.01
CA VAL A 481 18.74 12.55 -2.14
C VAL A 481 19.72 11.41 -1.84
N PRO A 482 20.39 11.39 -0.68
CA PRO A 482 21.25 10.28 -0.27
C PRO A 482 20.42 9.00 -0.13
N THR A 483 20.94 7.86 -0.58
CA THR A 483 20.24 6.57 -0.43
C THR A 483 20.41 5.96 0.97
N GLN A 484 21.47 6.34 1.70
CA GLN A 484 21.72 5.85 3.06
C GLN A 484 20.76 6.49 4.08
N GLN A 485 19.50 6.05 4.06
CA GLN A 485 18.44 6.53 4.94
C GLN A 485 17.32 5.48 5.09
N ARG A 486 16.41 5.69 6.07
CA ARG A 486 15.30 4.78 6.36
C ARG A 486 14.47 4.41 5.12
N ALA A 487 14.26 5.36 4.23
CA ALA A 487 13.49 5.21 2.99
C ALA A 487 14.30 4.61 1.82
N LYS A 488 15.49 4.02 2.04
CA LYS A 488 16.38 3.54 0.97
C LYS A 488 15.65 2.65 -0.04
N ARG A 489 14.94 1.63 0.40
CA ARG A 489 14.23 0.72 -0.50
C ARG A 489 13.09 1.41 -1.26
N TYR A 490 12.34 2.29 -0.59
CA TYR A 490 11.34 3.13 -1.25
C TYR A 490 11.97 3.96 -2.38
N LEU A 491 13.11 4.60 -2.13
CA LEU A 491 13.82 5.39 -3.15
C LEU A 491 14.21 4.53 -4.37
N ILE A 492 14.77 3.34 -4.13
CA ILE A 492 15.19 2.45 -5.21
C ILE A 492 13.98 1.97 -6.02
N GLU A 493 12.94 1.43 -5.37
CA GLU A 493 11.79 0.87 -6.10
C GLU A 493 10.92 1.93 -6.80
N THR A 494 11.03 3.22 -6.40
CA THR A 494 10.24 4.31 -7.02
C THR A 494 11.00 5.17 -8.02
N LEU A 495 12.33 5.37 -7.83
CA LEU A 495 13.14 6.23 -8.70
C LEU A 495 13.86 5.46 -9.82
N GLU A 496 14.00 4.14 -9.71
CA GLU A 496 14.54 3.31 -10.78
C GLU A 496 13.41 2.98 -11.78
N PRO A 497 13.51 3.41 -13.05
CA PRO A 497 12.40 3.31 -14.01
C PRO A 497 11.97 1.87 -14.32
N GLN A 498 12.82 0.88 -14.06
CA GLN A 498 12.49 -0.55 -14.21
C GLN A 498 11.61 -1.07 -13.06
N GLY A 499 11.46 -0.36 -11.96
CA GLY A 499 10.64 -0.77 -10.82
C GLY A 499 9.18 -0.99 -11.21
N SER A 500 8.57 -2.06 -10.69
CA SER A 500 7.18 -2.44 -11.05
C SER A 500 6.17 -1.31 -10.84
N ASP A 501 6.37 -0.50 -9.81
CA ASP A 501 5.54 0.65 -9.45
C ASP A 501 6.35 1.95 -9.38
N SER A 502 7.40 2.08 -10.21
CA SER A 502 8.22 3.29 -10.24
C SER A 502 7.39 4.52 -10.67
N PHE A 503 7.85 5.69 -10.30
CA PHE A 503 7.26 6.94 -10.78
C PHE A 503 7.30 7.05 -12.32
N PHE A 504 8.29 6.45 -12.98
CA PHE A 504 8.28 6.37 -14.43
C PHE A 504 7.12 5.49 -14.92
N ASN A 505 6.95 4.31 -14.34
CA ASN A 505 5.85 3.41 -14.74
C ASN A 505 4.46 4.01 -14.45
N TRP A 506 4.35 4.95 -13.51
CA TRP A 506 3.14 5.73 -13.24
C TRP A 506 3.07 7.06 -14.02
N ASN A 507 3.79 7.21 -15.17
CA ASN A 507 3.70 8.33 -16.11
C ASN A 507 4.13 9.71 -15.57
N PHE A 508 4.92 9.79 -14.50
CA PHE A 508 5.37 11.08 -13.96
C PHE A 508 6.42 11.76 -14.82
N PHE A 509 6.99 11.05 -15.81
CA PHE A 509 8.11 11.52 -16.62
C PHE A 509 7.86 11.43 -18.12
N ASP A 510 6.65 11.16 -18.58
CA ASP A 510 6.32 10.87 -19.99
C ASP A 510 6.77 11.95 -20.98
N ALA A 511 6.82 13.21 -20.54
CA ALA A 511 7.28 14.30 -21.37
C ALA A 511 8.71 14.12 -21.93
N ILE A 512 9.54 13.23 -21.33
CA ILE A 512 10.88 12.92 -21.86
C ILE A 512 10.85 12.03 -23.10
N LEU A 513 9.73 11.32 -23.32
CA LEU A 513 9.56 10.40 -24.43
C LEU A 513 9.21 11.11 -25.74
N ASP A 514 8.86 12.37 -25.65
CA ASP A 514 8.49 13.21 -26.76
C ASP A 514 9.58 14.24 -27.06
N ARG A 515 9.87 14.45 -28.34
CA ARG A 515 10.80 15.49 -28.80
C ARG A 515 10.11 16.85 -28.80
N LYS A 516 10.89 17.91 -28.54
CA LYS A 516 10.38 19.29 -28.54
C LYS A 516 10.82 20.06 -29.77
N GLU A 517 11.95 19.66 -30.38
CA GLU A 517 12.51 20.26 -31.58
C GLU A 517 12.53 19.25 -32.75
N GLY A 518 12.65 19.75 -33.95
CA GLY A 518 12.66 18.95 -35.16
C GLY A 518 13.36 19.67 -36.33
N PHE A 519 13.03 19.29 -37.54
CA PHE A 519 13.59 19.86 -38.75
C PHE A 519 12.49 20.07 -39.81
N SER A 520 12.74 21.01 -40.72
CA SER A 520 11.97 21.15 -41.96
C SER A 520 12.64 20.31 -43.02
N ASP A 521 11.91 19.37 -43.63
CA ASP A 521 12.44 18.37 -44.55
C ASP A 521 13.28 19.00 -45.66
N TYR A 522 12.72 19.97 -46.38
CA TYR A 522 13.38 20.59 -47.53
C TYR A 522 14.63 21.39 -47.14
N VAL A 523 14.77 21.85 -45.91
CA VAL A 523 15.98 22.56 -45.43
C VAL A 523 17.01 21.56 -44.92
N PHE A 524 16.57 20.55 -44.20
CA PHE A 524 17.48 19.56 -43.61
C PHE A 524 18.03 18.58 -44.66
N GLU A 525 17.39 18.41 -45.81
CA GLU A 525 17.84 17.53 -46.91
C GLU A 525 19.27 17.85 -47.34
N ASP A 526 19.59 19.14 -47.57
CA ASP A 526 20.94 19.55 -47.97
C ASP A 526 21.97 19.33 -46.86
N VAL A 527 21.58 19.59 -45.63
CA VAL A 527 22.42 19.34 -44.45
C VAL A 527 22.68 17.86 -44.27
N ALA A 528 21.66 17.02 -44.37
CA ALA A 528 21.77 15.57 -44.27
C ALA A 528 22.63 14.98 -45.39
N ALA A 529 22.49 15.47 -46.62
CA ALA A 529 23.32 15.05 -47.77
C ALA A 529 24.81 15.37 -47.53
N GLU A 530 25.12 16.56 -46.99
CA GLU A 530 26.49 16.93 -46.63
C GLU A 530 27.04 16.05 -45.52
N MET A 531 26.24 15.77 -44.47
CA MET A 531 26.63 14.88 -43.39
C MET A 531 26.94 13.48 -43.89
N LEU A 532 26.14 12.92 -44.79
CA LEU A 532 26.38 11.60 -45.36
C LEU A 532 27.63 11.56 -46.26
N ARG A 533 28.02 12.68 -46.87
CA ARG A 533 29.26 12.81 -47.63
C ARG A 533 30.48 12.88 -46.73
N THR A 534 30.38 13.60 -45.62
CA THR A 534 31.51 13.89 -44.74
C THR A 534 31.70 12.86 -43.65
N LYS A 535 30.64 12.07 -43.31
CA LYS A 535 30.62 11.06 -42.24
C LYS A 535 30.26 9.67 -42.83
N PRO A 536 31.23 8.93 -43.42
CA PRO A 536 30.96 7.62 -44.05
C PRO A 536 30.34 6.59 -43.10
N GLU A 537 30.63 6.67 -41.80
CA GLU A 537 30.04 5.85 -40.74
C GLU A 537 28.52 6.08 -40.58
N LEU A 538 28.06 7.33 -40.75
CA LEU A 538 26.64 7.66 -40.70
C LEU A 538 25.90 7.08 -41.93
N ARG A 539 26.55 7.12 -43.11
CA ARG A 539 26.01 6.48 -44.33
C ARG A 539 25.84 4.97 -44.10
N LYS A 540 26.87 4.29 -43.61
CA LYS A 540 26.81 2.85 -43.33
C LYS A 540 25.72 2.53 -42.29
N ALA A 541 25.56 3.36 -41.26
CA ALA A 541 24.51 3.19 -40.23
C ALA A 541 23.10 3.33 -40.84
N LEU A 542 22.91 4.30 -41.73
CA LEU A 542 21.64 4.48 -42.44
C LEU A 542 21.33 3.30 -43.34
N ASP A 543 22.32 2.84 -44.16
CA ASP A 543 22.14 1.72 -45.06
C ASP A 543 21.77 0.44 -44.28
N LYS A 544 22.44 0.20 -43.15
CA LYS A 544 22.12 -0.91 -42.25
C LYS A 544 20.70 -0.79 -41.69
N ALA A 545 20.31 0.40 -41.23
CA ALA A 545 18.94 0.62 -40.69
C ALA A 545 17.86 0.37 -41.75
N ILE A 546 18.15 0.70 -43.01
CA ILE A 546 17.26 0.41 -44.15
C ILE A 546 17.22 -1.10 -44.45
N GLU A 547 18.32 -1.81 -44.28
CA GLU A 547 18.35 -3.29 -44.43
C GLU A 547 17.51 -3.96 -43.33
N GLU A 548 17.62 -3.48 -42.08
CA GLU A 548 16.89 -4.00 -40.94
C GLU A 548 15.38 -3.65 -40.99
N ASP A 549 15.03 -2.49 -41.55
CA ASP A 549 13.65 -2.06 -41.79
C ASP A 549 13.46 -1.56 -43.24
N PRO A 550 13.16 -2.46 -44.19
CA PRO A 550 12.99 -2.10 -45.60
C PRO A 550 11.90 -1.03 -45.85
N THR A 551 10.96 -0.83 -44.94
CA THR A 551 9.92 0.21 -45.12
C THR A 551 10.48 1.64 -45.04
N MET A 552 11.71 1.82 -44.56
CA MET A 552 12.39 3.10 -44.59
C MET A 552 12.75 3.56 -46.00
N LYS A 553 12.90 2.63 -46.99
CA LYS A 553 13.22 2.99 -48.39
C LYS A 553 12.22 3.93 -49.01
N ASP A 554 10.95 3.76 -48.66
CA ASP A 554 9.82 4.50 -49.23
C ASP A 554 9.42 5.72 -48.41
N SER A 555 10.25 6.12 -47.43
CA SER A 555 9.95 7.25 -46.53
C SER A 555 11.17 8.17 -46.36
N ALA A 556 11.25 9.21 -47.17
CA ALA A 556 12.28 10.25 -47.03
C ALA A 556 12.35 10.81 -45.62
N TYR A 557 11.18 11.11 -44.98
CA TYR A 557 11.13 11.58 -43.62
C TYR A 557 11.80 10.64 -42.63
N ARG A 558 11.60 9.33 -42.74
CA ARG A 558 12.23 8.34 -41.84
C ARG A 558 13.74 8.29 -42.02
N GLN A 559 14.23 8.43 -43.24
CA GLN A 559 15.67 8.50 -43.51
C GLN A 559 16.27 9.80 -42.94
N LEU A 560 15.66 10.95 -43.21
CA LEU A 560 16.09 12.23 -42.65
C LEU A 560 16.02 12.22 -41.14
N ASN A 561 14.98 11.66 -40.53
CA ASN A 561 14.85 11.53 -39.10
C ASN A 561 15.93 10.64 -38.49
N PHE A 562 16.32 9.56 -39.17
CA PHE A 562 17.47 8.74 -38.75
C PHE A 562 18.75 9.56 -38.69
N ILE A 563 19.03 10.34 -39.76
CA ILE A 563 20.21 11.20 -39.85
C ILE A 563 20.18 12.28 -38.75
N TYR A 564 19.02 12.94 -38.56
CA TYR A 564 18.83 13.92 -37.50
C TYR A 564 19.13 13.35 -36.11
N LEU A 565 18.58 12.19 -35.78
CA LEU A 565 18.77 11.54 -34.48
C LEU A 565 20.21 11.08 -34.23
N ASN A 566 21.01 10.89 -35.28
CA ASN A 566 22.40 10.50 -35.20
C ASN A 566 23.37 11.67 -35.49
N SER A 567 22.90 12.91 -35.32
CA SER A 567 23.67 14.12 -35.58
C SER A 567 23.79 15.02 -34.34
N GLU A 568 24.61 16.05 -34.45
CA GLU A 568 24.73 17.13 -33.45
C GLU A 568 23.45 17.97 -33.28
N TYR A 569 22.49 17.84 -34.18
CA TYR A 569 21.18 18.54 -34.10
C TYR A 569 20.17 17.80 -33.25
N ALA A 570 20.43 16.53 -32.92
CA ALA A 570 19.54 15.77 -32.07
C ALA A 570 19.45 16.37 -30.65
N GLU A 571 18.24 16.39 -30.10
CA GLU A 571 18.03 16.84 -28.71
C GLU A 571 18.85 15.94 -27.74
N PRO A 572 19.79 16.50 -26.97
CA PRO A 572 20.68 15.69 -26.14
C PRO A 572 19.96 15.00 -24.97
N TRP A 573 18.78 15.51 -24.59
CA TRP A 573 18.01 15.07 -23.43
C TRP A 573 16.74 14.28 -23.79
N SER A 574 16.37 14.15 -25.06
CA SER A 574 15.23 13.33 -25.48
C SER A 574 15.43 11.87 -25.09
N GLY A 575 14.43 11.28 -24.43
CA GLY A 575 14.47 9.92 -23.90
C GLY A 575 15.42 9.71 -22.72
N ILE A 576 16.04 10.77 -22.18
CA ILE A 576 16.92 10.66 -20.99
C ILE A 576 16.07 10.85 -19.74
N TYR A 577 16.05 9.84 -18.89
CA TYR A 577 15.40 9.88 -17.59
C TYR A 577 16.07 10.92 -16.69
N PRO A 578 15.32 11.88 -16.12
CA PRO A 578 15.92 13.11 -15.56
C PRO A 578 16.56 12.95 -14.18
N VAL A 579 16.38 11.79 -13.54
CA VAL A 579 16.98 11.48 -12.25
C VAL A 579 18.39 10.94 -12.47
N MET A 580 19.40 11.69 -12.02
CA MET A 580 20.80 11.27 -12.11
C MET A 580 21.17 10.40 -10.92
N ARG A 581 21.97 9.38 -11.16
CA ARG A 581 22.50 8.44 -10.16
C ARG A 581 23.97 8.79 -9.90
N ILE A 582 24.31 9.07 -8.68
CA ILE A 582 25.70 9.24 -8.23
C ILE A 582 26.18 7.88 -7.75
N MET A 583 26.98 7.23 -8.57
CA MET A 583 27.60 5.94 -8.24
C MET A 583 28.84 6.15 -7.34
N LYS A 584 29.41 5.06 -6.80
CA LYS A 584 30.65 5.09 -6.00
C LYS A 584 31.86 5.48 -6.86
#